data_8fd4a4e78a8746a55c5dfe8d125e1bf5
#
_entry.id   8fd4a4e78a8746a55c5dfe8d125e1bf5
#
_cell.length_a   1.000
_cell.length_b   1.000
_cell.length_c   1.000
_cell.angle_alpha   90.00
_cell.angle_beta   90.00
_cell.angle_gamma   90.00
#
_symmetry.space_group_name_H-M   'P 1'
#
loop_
_entity.id
_entity.type
_entity.pdbx_description
1 polymer ?
#
loop_
_entity_poly.entity_id
_entity_poly.type
_entity_poly.pdbx_seq_one_letter_code
_entity_poly.pdbx_strand_id
1 'polypeptide(L)'
;MSEIKRWIPNSWGDVVGNPDLVEHFQDILHASLDGEFQGLNTLVTGESRSGKTSIVKLFIRCLYCDKLNRETLTPCKFECDNCRADVSLYGLEGMHVRLQDRNIHYLPIDCTSVSEKDLKDHLVDLRDYGGFRIVFLDEAHRLVRRNMDEQLLKPSEERANTMWIVTSAVTGELEKMFKRRFVRLQTERASVDEFSLWLTDRCHEFEIQIDEPSTIIRLAERSNQSPGDALQVLSRAAIKRPKQLTRKLVESHHFEIND
;
A
#
# COMPACT_ATOMS: atom_id res chain seq x y z
N MET A 1 11.67 -1.79 -17.53
CA MET A 1 10.95 -0.77 -16.74
C MET A 1 11.85 -0.41 -15.57
N SER A 2 12.05 0.88 -15.24
CA SER A 2 12.94 1.25 -14.16
C SER A 2 12.42 0.73 -12.82
N GLU A 3 13.33 0.20 -11.99
CA GLU A 3 13.01 -0.29 -10.62
C GLU A 3 12.25 0.75 -9.78
N ILE A 4 12.49 2.03 -10.03
CA ILE A 4 11.84 3.15 -9.33
C ILE A 4 10.31 3.18 -9.50
N LYS A 5 9.78 2.78 -10.65
CA LYS A 5 8.31 2.71 -10.84
C LYS A 5 7.63 1.65 -9.97
N ARG A 6 8.41 0.70 -9.45
CA ARG A 6 7.96 -0.38 -8.58
C ARG A 6 8.48 -0.22 -7.16
N TRP A 7 9.03 0.94 -6.84
CA TRP A 7 9.55 1.20 -5.51
C TRP A 7 8.45 1.06 -4.46
N ILE A 8 8.76 0.36 -3.42
CA ILE A 8 7.93 0.17 -2.24
C ILE A 8 8.77 0.49 -1.00
N PRO A 9 8.15 1.01 0.05
CA PRO A 9 8.86 1.25 1.30
C PRO A 9 9.44 -0.05 1.86
N ASN A 10 10.68 0.01 2.33
CA ASN A 10 11.36 -1.10 3.01
C ASN A 10 11.22 -1.04 4.52
N SER A 11 10.85 0.12 5.05
CA SER A 11 10.64 0.38 6.46
C SER A 11 9.51 1.39 6.64
N TRP A 12 9.02 1.52 7.86
CA TRP A 12 8.04 2.54 8.22
C TRP A 12 8.61 3.96 8.07
N GLY A 13 9.91 4.14 8.25
CA GLY A 13 10.60 5.42 8.01
C GLY A 13 10.66 5.83 6.54
N ASP A 14 10.40 4.92 5.62
CA ASP A 14 10.30 5.24 4.19
C ASP A 14 8.91 5.77 3.78
N VAL A 15 7.93 5.65 4.66
CA VAL A 15 6.58 6.20 4.44
C VAL A 15 6.60 7.68 4.77
N VAL A 16 6.14 8.51 3.86
CA VAL A 16 6.02 9.95 4.05
C VAL A 16 4.57 10.33 4.30
N GLY A 17 4.34 11.17 5.29
CA GLY A 17 3.00 11.48 5.78
C GLY A 17 2.30 10.27 6.40
N ASN A 18 0.99 10.33 6.55
CA ASN A 18 0.13 9.23 7.00
C ASN A 18 0.48 8.66 8.40
N PRO A 19 0.77 9.48 9.43
CA PRO A 19 1.21 9.00 10.73
C PRO A 19 0.19 8.06 11.37
N ASP A 20 -1.09 8.41 11.36
CA ASP A 20 -2.16 7.62 11.97
C ASP A 20 -2.31 6.23 11.31
N LEU A 21 -2.10 6.18 9.98
CA LEU A 21 -2.17 4.93 9.25
C LEU A 21 -0.97 4.02 9.55
N VAL A 22 0.20 4.61 9.71
CA VAL A 22 1.43 3.90 10.11
C VAL A 22 1.28 3.36 11.52
N GLU A 23 0.88 4.18 12.49
CA GLU A 23 0.65 3.79 13.89
C GLU A 23 -0.37 2.64 13.98
N HIS A 24 -1.51 2.76 13.31
CA HIS A 24 -2.54 1.73 13.29
C HIS A 24 -2.01 0.35 12.83
N PHE A 25 -1.24 0.30 11.76
CA PHE A 25 -0.70 -0.97 11.30
C PHE A 25 0.44 -1.49 12.19
N GLN A 26 1.21 -0.61 12.81
CA GLN A 26 2.24 -1.00 13.79
C GLN A 26 1.60 -1.60 15.04
N ASP A 27 0.49 -1.03 15.54
CA ASP A 27 -0.25 -1.56 16.68
C ASP A 27 -0.79 -2.97 16.40
N ILE A 28 -1.34 -3.20 15.20
CA ILE A 28 -1.78 -4.54 14.80
C ILE A 28 -0.60 -5.51 14.72
N LEU A 29 0.57 -5.07 14.25
CA LEU A 29 1.77 -5.90 14.20
C LEU A 29 2.24 -6.27 15.61
N HIS A 30 2.28 -5.33 16.54
CA HIS A 30 2.63 -5.59 17.94
C HIS A 30 1.70 -6.63 18.56
N ALA A 31 0.39 -6.44 18.47
CA ALA A 31 -0.58 -7.42 18.96
C ALA A 31 -0.40 -8.81 18.31
N SER A 32 -0.09 -8.84 17.01
CA SER A 32 0.20 -10.10 16.30
C SER A 32 1.45 -10.82 16.81
N LEU A 33 2.49 -10.07 17.20
CA LEU A 33 3.73 -10.64 17.72
C LEU A 33 3.57 -11.20 19.13
N ASP A 34 2.65 -10.65 19.91
CA ASP A 34 2.31 -11.08 21.26
C ASP A 34 1.35 -12.28 21.27
N GLY A 35 0.94 -12.75 20.11
CA GLY A 35 0.01 -13.89 19.96
C GLY A 35 -1.47 -13.51 20.12
N GLU A 36 -1.77 -12.24 20.26
CA GLU A 36 -3.12 -11.68 20.43
C GLU A 36 -3.68 -11.16 19.08
N PHE A 37 -3.37 -11.80 17.98
CA PHE A 37 -3.79 -11.31 16.68
C PHE A 37 -5.32 -11.22 16.58
N GLN A 38 -5.83 -10.04 16.82
CA GLN A 38 -7.22 -9.64 16.55
C GLN A 38 -7.19 -8.63 15.41
N GLY A 39 -7.37 -9.11 14.18
CA GLY A 39 -7.35 -8.23 13.02
C GLY A 39 -8.50 -7.24 13.07
N LEU A 40 -8.17 -5.96 13.00
CA LEU A 40 -9.16 -4.89 12.84
C LEU A 40 -9.44 -4.67 11.37
N ASN A 41 -10.71 -4.80 10.97
CA ASN A 41 -11.12 -4.43 9.62
C ASN A 41 -10.81 -2.95 9.39
N THR A 42 -10.09 -2.66 8.33
CA THR A 42 -9.58 -1.32 8.06
C THR A 42 -10.00 -0.84 6.66
N LEU A 43 -10.59 0.34 6.60
CA LEU A 43 -10.86 1.06 5.35
C LEU A 43 -9.92 2.25 5.25
N VAL A 44 -9.04 2.21 4.26
CA VAL A 44 -8.09 3.28 3.96
C VAL A 44 -8.59 4.08 2.76
N THR A 45 -8.91 5.33 2.97
CA THR A 45 -9.39 6.23 1.92
C THR A 45 -8.38 7.34 1.63
N GLY A 46 -8.47 7.94 0.47
CA GLY A 46 -7.63 9.08 0.10
C GLY A 46 -7.30 9.10 -1.39
N GLU A 47 -6.65 10.14 -1.82
CA GLU A 47 -6.35 10.38 -3.23
C GLU A 47 -5.58 9.22 -3.87
N SER A 48 -5.72 9.09 -5.18
CA SER A 48 -4.88 8.16 -5.95
C SER A 48 -3.40 8.51 -5.74
N ARG A 49 -2.54 7.47 -5.70
CA ARG A 49 -1.08 7.62 -5.57
C ARG A 49 -0.59 8.22 -4.24
N SER A 50 -1.46 8.30 -3.23
CA SER A 50 -1.09 8.76 -1.86
C SER A 50 -0.32 7.72 -1.04
N GLY A 51 -0.06 6.53 -1.57
CA GLY A 51 0.71 5.48 -0.90
C GLY A 51 -0.12 4.40 -0.19
N LYS A 52 -1.45 4.44 -0.23
CA LYS A 52 -2.35 3.45 0.42
C LYS A 52 -1.92 2.00 0.22
N THR A 53 -1.86 1.58 -1.03
CA THR A 53 -1.47 0.22 -1.42
C THR A 53 -0.06 -0.13 -0.94
N SER A 54 0.89 0.82 -1.00
CA SER A 54 2.27 0.61 -0.58
C SER A 54 2.39 0.39 0.93
N ILE A 55 1.64 1.13 1.73
CA ILE A 55 1.61 0.99 3.19
C ILE A 55 1.01 -0.36 3.59
N VAL A 56 -0.12 -0.75 2.97
CA VAL A 56 -0.72 -2.07 3.22
C VAL A 56 0.26 -3.19 2.85
N LYS A 57 0.94 -3.08 1.72
CA LYS A 57 1.94 -4.08 1.29
C LYS A 57 3.12 -4.16 2.26
N LEU A 58 3.58 -3.03 2.80
CA LEU A 58 4.61 -3.02 3.85
C LEU A 58 4.11 -3.77 5.09
N PHE A 59 2.90 -3.49 5.56
CA PHE A 59 2.27 -4.18 6.69
C PHE A 59 2.22 -5.70 6.46
N ILE A 60 1.71 -6.15 5.33
CA ILE A 60 1.65 -7.57 4.98
C ILE A 60 3.04 -8.20 4.98
N ARG A 61 4.03 -7.51 4.40
CA ARG A 61 5.41 -7.98 4.38
C ARG A 61 6.00 -8.11 5.78
N CYS A 62 5.67 -7.22 6.71
CA CYS A 62 6.07 -7.35 8.12
C CYS A 62 5.47 -8.61 8.77
N LEU A 63 4.22 -8.93 8.46
CA LEU A 63 3.53 -10.09 9.06
C LEU A 63 4.20 -11.43 8.72
N TYR A 64 4.79 -11.58 7.54
CA TYR A 64 5.38 -12.85 7.14
C TYR A 64 6.89 -12.86 6.94
N CYS A 65 7.55 -11.78 7.28
CA CYS A 65 9.01 -11.73 7.26
C CYS A 65 9.60 -12.58 8.37
N ASP A 66 10.36 -13.64 8.03
CA ASP A 66 11.01 -14.51 9.01
C ASP A 66 12.11 -13.80 9.80
N LYS A 67 12.67 -12.74 9.22
CA LYS A 67 13.74 -11.92 9.80
C LYS A 67 13.24 -10.52 10.19
N LEU A 68 11.99 -10.42 10.66
CA LEU A 68 11.44 -9.15 11.11
C LEU A 68 12.25 -8.61 12.29
N ASN A 69 12.69 -7.36 12.20
CA ASN A 69 13.20 -6.65 13.37
C ASN A 69 11.98 -6.29 14.25
N ARG A 70 11.89 -6.93 15.43
CA ARG A 70 10.73 -6.76 16.33
C ARG A 70 10.70 -5.42 17.04
N GLU A 71 11.85 -4.76 17.22
CA GLU A 71 11.92 -3.46 17.90
C GLU A 71 11.43 -2.33 16.97
N THR A 72 11.80 -2.38 15.71
CA THR A 72 11.42 -1.36 14.70
C THR A 72 10.28 -1.78 13.81
N LEU A 73 9.77 -3.01 13.96
CA LEU A 73 8.77 -3.64 13.10
C LEU A 73 9.15 -3.57 11.61
N THR A 74 10.44 -3.64 11.31
CA THR A 74 10.94 -3.48 9.95
C THR A 74 11.24 -4.85 9.35
N PRO A 75 10.70 -5.17 8.15
CA PRO A 75 10.99 -6.42 7.47
C PRO A 75 12.40 -6.42 6.91
N CYS A 76 12.96 -7.59 6.68
CA CYS A 76 14.26 -7.70 6.04
C CYS A 76 14.23 -7.12 4.60
N LYS A 77 15.40 -6.73 4.08
CA LYS A 77 15.53 -6.22 2.71
C LYS A 77 15.52 -7.37 1.68
N PHE A 78 14.43 -8.16 1.64
CA PHE A 78 14.27 -9.35 0.77
C PHE A 78 15.36 -10.42 0.98
N GLU A 79 15.85 -10.57 2.21
CA GLU A 79 16.89 -11.55 2.55
C GLU A 79 16.33 -12.91 2.93
N CYS A 80 15.12 -13.00 3.49
CA CYS A 80 14.47 -14.26 3.80
C CYS A 80 13.67 -14.81 2.61
N ASP A 81 13.39 -16.10 2.64
CA ASP A 81 12.72 -16.78 1.54
C ASP A 81 11.30 -16.27 1.34
N ASN A 82 10.58 -15.97 2.42
CA ASN A 82 9.25 -15.40 2.35
C ASN A 82 9.25 -14.01 1.66
N CYS A 83 10.18 -13.13 2.03
CA CYS A 83 10.29 -11.83 1.36
C CYS A 83 10.77 -11.94 -0.10
N ARG A 84 11.63 -12.93 -0.42
CA ARG A 84 12.11 -13.17 -1.79
C ARG A 84 11.04 -13.76 -2.69
N ALA A 85 10.14 -14.56 -2.14
CA ALA A 85 9.07 -15.19 -2.91
C ALA A 85 8.15 -14.17 -3.58
N ASP A 86 8.30 -12.88 -3.25
CA ASP A 86 7.56 -11.73 -3.81
C ASP A 86 6.04 -11.90 -3.81
N VAL A 87 5.62 -12.73 -2.88
CA VAL A 87 4.27 -13.26 -2.77
C VAL A 87 3.25 -12.17 -2.45
N SER A 88 3.71 -11.14 -1.78
CA SER A 88 2.82 -10.08 -1.28
C SER A 88 2.64 -8.92 -2.24
N LEU A 89 3.48 -8.83 -3.25
CA LEU A 89 3.70 -7.52 -3.84
C LEU A 89 3.23 -7.39 -5.27
N TYR A 90 3.39 -8.43 -6.09
CA TYR A 90 3.10 -8.36 -7.52
C TYR A 90 2.80 -9.74 -8.08
N GLY A 91 1.61 -9.97 -8.60
CA GLY A 91 1.36 -11.13 -9.45
C GLY A 91 0.64 -12.32 -8.81
N LEU A 92 0.20 -12.20 -7.57
CA LEU A 92 -0.65 -13.20 -6.91
C LEU A 92 -2.09 -12.72 -6.73
N GLU A 93 -2.53 -11.82 -7.58
CA GLU A 93 -3.92 -11.39 -7.60
C GLU A 93 -4.81 -12.63 -7.75
N GLY A 94 -5.73 -12.79 -6.80
CA GLY A 94 -6.61 -13.94 -6.76
C GLY A 94 -5.98 -15.26 -6.29
N MET A 95 -4.72 -15.30 -5.90
CA MET A 95 -4.10 -16.49 -5.33
C MET A 95 -4.02 -16.40 -3.81
N HIS A 96 -4.50 -17.46 -3.15
CA HIS A 96 -4.35 -17.60 -1.71
C HIS A 96 -2.89 -17.92 -1.37
N VAL A 97 -2.30 -17.09 -0.54
CA VAL A 97 -0.96 -17.31 -0.03
C VAL A 97 -1.03 -17.72 1.42
N ARG A 98 -0.52 -18.90 1.73
CA ARG A 98 -0.34 -19.34 3.11
C ARG A 98 0.98 -18.80 3.64
N LEU A 99 0.92 -18.01 4.70
CA LEU A 99 2.10 -17.59 5.45
C LEU A 99 2.52 -18.76 6.35
N GLN A 100 3.58 -19.46 5.96
CA GLN A 100 3.85 -20.86 6.31
C GLN A 100 3.77 -21.21 7.81
N ASP A 101 4.32 -20.38 8.69
CA ASP A 101 4.46 -20.77 10.11
C ASP A 101 3.39 -20.19 11.05
N ARG A 102 2.50 -19.33 10.57
CA ARG A 102 1.54 -18.62 11.41
C ARG A 102 0.08 -18.98 11.17
N ASN A 103 -0.19 -19.94 10.29
CA ASN A 103 -1.55 -20.29 9.88
C ASN A 103 -2.40 -19.09 9.45
N ILE A 104 -1.77 -18.12 8.77
CA ILE A 104 -2.40 -16.92 8.19
C ILE A 104 -2.51 -17.13 6.69
N HIS A 105 -3.69 -16.89 6.14
CA HIS A 105 -3.94 -16.87 4.71
C HIS A 105 -4.12 -15.45 4.23
N TYR A 106 -3.42 -15.08 3.18
CA TYR A 106 -3.52 -13.75 2.56
C TYR A 106 -4.13 -13.85 1.17
N LEU A 107 -5.15 -13.06 0.92
CA LEU A 107 -5.86 -12.98 -0.35
C LEU A 107 -5.87 -11.53 -0.85
N PRO A 108 -4.95 -11.16 -1.74
CA PRO A 108 -5.00 -9.87 -2.43
C PRO A 108 -5.98 -9.93 -3.60
N ILE A 109 -6.83 -8.92 -3.73
CA ILE A 109 -7.78 -8.76 -4.84
C ILE A 109 -7.62 -7.35 -5.41
N ASP A 110 -7.17 -7.26 -6.66
CA ASP A 110 -7.23 -6.01 -7.42
C ASP A 110 -8.65 -5.81 -7.96
N CYS A 111 -9.38 -4.90 -7.33
CA CYS A 111 -10.75 -4.60 -7.72
C CYS A 111 -10.86 -3.87 -9.06
N THR A 112 -9.76 -3.49 -9.70
CA THR A 112 -9.79 -2.90 -11.05
C THR A 112 -9.98 -3.96 -12.13
N SER A 113 -9.44 -5.15 -11.93
CA SER A 113 -9.36 -6.23 -12.92
C SER A 113 -10.21 -7.45 -12.60
N VAL A 114 -10.54 -7.73 -11.32
CA VAL A 114 -11.29 -8.92 -10.90
C VAL A 114 -12.65 -9.03 -11.58
N SER A 115 -12.96 -10.21 -12.13
CA SER A 115 -14.30 -10.48 -12.66
C SER A 115 -15.30 -10.79 -11.53
N GLU A 116 -16.60 -10.66 -11.82
CA GLU A 116 -17.65 -11.01 -10.84
C GLU A 116 -17.58 -12.48 -10.43
N LYS A 117 -17.29 -13.35 -11.38
CA LYS A 117 -17.15 -14.79 -11.13
C LYS A 117 -15.95 -15.06 -10.22
N ASP A 118 -14.78 -14.50 -10.56
CA ASP A 118 -13.57 -14.71 -9.77
C ASP A 118 -13.72 -14.16 -8.35
N LEU A 119 -14.37 -12.98 -8.18
CA LEU A 119 -14.66 -12.45 -6.86
C LEU A 119 -15.52 -13.41 -6.04
N LYS A 120 -16.57 -13.99 -6.64
CA LYS A 120 -17.43 -14.97 -5.97
C LYS A 120 -16.64 -16.22 -5.59
N ASP A 121 -15.85 -16.76 -6.51
CA ASP A 121 -15.05 -17.95 -6.29
C ASP A 121 -14.04 -17.72 -5.14
N HIS A 122 -13.32 -16.60 -5.14
CA HIS A 122 -12.41 -16.22 -4.05
C HIS A 122 -13.12 -16.10 -2.69
N LEU A 123 -14.32 -15.54 -2.66
CA LEU A 123 -15.10 -15.40 -1.44
C LEU A 123 -15.66 -16.73 -0.95
N VAL A 124 -15.94 -17.68 -1.83
CA VAL A 124 -16.33 -19.05 -1.47
C VAL A 124 -15.13 -19.80 -0.90
N ASP A 125 -13.99 -19.76 -1.58
CA ASP A 125 -12.77 -20.45 -1.17
C ASP A 125 -12.30 -20.02 0.23
N LEU A 126 -12.53 -18.75 0.60
CA LEU A 126 -12.24 -18.30 1.96
C LEU A 126 -12.93 -19.13 3.05
N ARG A 127 -14.03 -19.84 2.76
CA ARG A 127 -14.74 -20.66 3.74
C ARG A 127 -13.94 -21.90 4.12
N ASP A 128 -13.15 -22.41 3.22
CA ASP A 128 -12.46 -23.68 3.35
C ASP A 128 -11.11 -23.58 4.05
N TYR A 129 -10.63 -22.35 4.26
CA TYR A 129 -9.37 -22.12 4.97
C TYR A 129 -9.58 -22.05 6.48
N GLY A 130 -8.95 -22.98 7.21
CA GLY A 130 -8.76 -22.88 8.65
C GLY A 130 -7.75 -21.77 9.01
N GLY A 131 -7.80 -21.29 10.25
CA GLY A 131 -6.86 -20.29 10.73
C GLY A 131 -7.31 -18.85 10.49
N PHE A 132 -6.35 -17.92 10.56
CA PHE A 132 -6.62 -16.49 10.36
C PHE A 132 -6.48 -16.11 8.89
N ARG A 133 -7.30 -15.17 8.43
CA ARG A 133 -7.35 -14.74 7.02
C ARG A 133 -7.22 -13.24 6.92
N ILE A 134 -6.48 -12.78 5.93
CA ILE A 134 -6.38 -11.36 5.57
C ILE A 134 -6.86 -11.22 4.12
N VAL A 135 -7.91 -10.47 3.92
CA VAL A 135 -8.44 -10.12 2.60
C VAL A 135 -8.08 -8.68 2.31
N PHE A 136 -7.32 -8.46 1.27
CA PHE A 136 -6.94 -7.12 0.83
C PHE A 136 -7.67 -6.77 -0.48
N LEU A 137 -8.57 -5.79 -0.41
CA LEU A 137 -9.28 -5.25 -1.57
C LEU A 137 -8.64 -3.93 -1.98
N ASP A 138 -7.88 -3.95 -3.05
CA ASP A 138 -7.26 -2.74 -3.59
C ASP A 138 -8.19 -2.03 -4.58
N GLU A 139 -8.30 -0.71 -4.46
CA GLU A 139 -9.17 0.15 -5.30
C GLU A 139 -10.66 -0.28 -5.29
N ALA A 140 -11.19 -0.62 -4.12
CA ALA A 140 -12.52 -1.22 -3.93
C ALA A 140 -13.69 -0.37 -4.46
N HIS A 141 -13.53 0.95 -4.64
CA HIS A 141 -14.54 1.78 -5.30
C HIS A 141 -14.86 1.32 -6.73
N ARG A 142 -13.98 0.53 -7.35
CA ARG A 142 -14.22 -0.06 -8.67
C ARG A 142 -15.31 -1.14 -8.62
N LEU A 143 -15.47 -1.82 -7.48
CA LEU A 143 -16.56 -2.80 -7.31
C LEU A 143 -17.91 -2.09 -7.25
N VAL A 144 -18.02 -0.97 -6.53
CA VAL A 144 -19.24 -0.16 -6.47
C VAL A 144 -19.66 0.29 -7.85
N ARG A 145 -18.72 0.83 -8.64
CA ARG A 145 -19.00 1.25 -10.02
C ARG A 145 -19.51 0.13 -10.94
N ARG A 146 -19.26 -1.13 -10.57
CA ARG A 146 -19.69 -2.33 -11.31
C ARG A 146 -20.84 -3.08 -10.63
N ASN A 147 -21.44 -2.50 -9.56
CA ASN A 147 -22.51 -3.10 -8.76
C ASN A 147 -22.11 -4.50 -8.19
N MET A 148 -20.84 -4.65 -7.80
CA MET A 148 -20.32 -5.90 -7.25
C MET A 148 -20.09 -5.84 -5.73
N ASP A 149 -20.30 -4.70 -5.11
CA ASP A 149 -20.05 -4.42 -3.69
C ASP A 149 -20.98 -5.19 -2.75
N GLU A 150 -22.22 -5.45 -3.16
CA GLU A 150 -23.15 -6.26 -2.36
C GLU A 150 -22.62 -7.66 -2.02
N GLN A 151 -21.73 -8.20 -2.86
CA GLN A 151 -21.11 -9.49 -2.61
C GLN A 151 -20.17 -9.50 -1.40
N LEU A 152 -19.69 -8.33 -0.99
CA LEU A 152 -18.78 -8.16 0.14
C LEU A 152 -19.50 -8.06 1.48
N LEU A 153 -20.77 -7.65 1.51
CA LEU A 153 -21.52 -7.38 2.73
C LEU A 153 -21.53 -8.60 3.66
N LYS A 154 -22.09 -9.70 3.18
CA LYS A 154 -22.24 -10.92 3.96
C LYS A 154 -20.89 -11.54 4.39
N PRO A 155 -19.89 -11.71 3.49
CA PRO A 155 -18.60 -12.22 3.88
C PRO A 155 -17.86 -11.34 4.92
N SER A 156 -18.00 -10.03 4.86
CA SER A 156 -17.36 -9.12 5.83
C SER A 156 -18.03 -9.13 7.22
N GLU A 157 -19.27 -9.63 7.30
CA GLU A 157 -20.05 -9.71 8.53
C GLU A 157 -19.88 -11.03 9.27
N GLU A 158 -19.87 -12.14 8.52
CA GLU A 158 -20.08 -13.48 9.05
C GLU A 158 -18.78 -14.20 9.47
N ARG A 159 -17.60 -13.63 9.18
CA ARG A 159 -16.34 -14.37 9.33
C ARG A 159 -15.52 -13.90 10.51
N ALA A 160 -15.67 -14.61 11.62
CA ALA A 160 -14.66 -14.63 12.68
C ALA A 160 -13.29 -15.03 12.07
N ASN A 161 -12.19 -14.51 12.61
CA ASN A 161 -10.83 -14.80 12.15
C ASN A 161 -10.51 -14.30 10.72
N THR A 162 -11.18 -13.25 10.25
CA THR A 162 -10.85 -12.61 8.99
C THR A 162 -10.67 -11.11 9.19
N MET A 163 -9.51 -10.60 8.81
CA MET A 163 -9.24 -9.18 8.73
C MET A 163 -9.45 -8.71 7.29
N TRP A 164 -10.23 -7.67 7.12
CA TRP A 164 -10.42 -7.01 5.84
C TRP A 164 -9.64 -5.71 5.80
N ILE A 165 -8.81 -5.56 4.81
CA ILE A 165 -8.13 -4.30 4.50
C ILE A 165 -8.66 -3.84 3.15
N VAL A 166 -9.23 -2.65 3.11
CA VAL A 166 -9.87 -2.10 1.92
C VAL A 166 -9.25 -0.76 1.60
N THR A 167 -8.74 -0.57 0.39
CA THR A 167 -8.31 0.75 -0.08
C THR A 167 -9.31 1.33 -1.08
N SER A 168 -9.46 2.64 -1.05
CA SER A 168 -10.34 3.37 -1.97
C SER A 168 -9.82 4.78 -2.26
N ALA A 169 -9.90 5.20 -3.52
CA ALA A 169 -9.65 6.59 -3.88
C ALA A 169 -10.86 7.50 -3.61
N VAL A 170 -12.03 6.91 -3.41
CA VAL A 170 -13.30 7.64 -3.23
C VAL A 170 -13.91 7.25 -1.91
N THR A 171 -14.37 8.25 -1.16
CA THR A 171 -15.21 8.10 0.03
C THR A 171 -16.69 7.92 -0.39
N GLY A 172 -17.59 7.80 0.50
CA GLY A 172 -19.01 7.88 0.21
C GLY A 172 -19.76 6.54 0.24
N GLU A 173 -19.93 5.82 -0.86
CA GLU A 173 -20.76 4.61 -0.88
C GLU A 173 -20.11 3.45 -0.11
N LEU A 174 -18.81 3.22 -0.31
CA LEU A 174 -18.05 2.24 0.48
C LEU A 174 -18.04 2.58 1.98
N GLU A 175 -17.94 3.86 2.33
CA GLU A 175 -18.03 4.26 3.72
C GLU A 175 -19.38 3.94 4.34
N LYS A 176 -20.48 4.08 3.59
CA LYS A 176 -21.81 3.72 4.09
C LYS A 176 -21.91 2.21 4.34
N MET A 177 -21.36 1.41 3.43
CA MET A 177 -21.36 -0.04 3.51
C MET A 177 -20.56 -0.56 4.72
N PHE A 178 -19.36 -0.01 4.94
CA PHE A 178 -18.43 -0.46 5.98
C PHE A 178 -18.51 0.35 7.29
N LYS A 179 -19.41 1.34 7.37
CA LYS A 179 -19.45 2.42 8.39
C LYS A 179 -19.38 1.95 9.85
N ARG A 180 -19.91 0.79 10.17
CA ARG A 180 -20.03 0.32 11.57
C ARG A 180 -19.02 -0.77 11.94
N ARG A 181 -18.19 -1.23 11.01
CA ARG A 181 -17.39 -2.45 11.15
C ARG A 181 -15.93 -2.29 10.83
N PHE A 182 -15.59 -1.13 10.27
CA PHE A 182 -14.22 -0.84 9.83
C PHE A 182 -13.69 0.38 10.57
N VAL A 183 -12.46 0.28 11.04
CA VAL A 183 -11.66 1.46 11.38
C VAL A 183 -11.43 2.21 10.08
N ARG A 184 -11.72 3.49 10.07
CA ARG A 184 -11.59 4.34 8.89
C ARG A 184 -10.41 5.26 9.06
N LEU A 185 -9.50 5.17 8.15
CA LEU A 185 -8.30 5.99 8.09
C LEU A 185 -8.26 6.69 6.74
N GLN A 186 -7.91 7.95 6.76
CA GLN A 186 -7.72 8.73 5.55
C GLN A 186 -6.24 9.03 5.39
N THR A 187 -5.73 8.89 4.16
CA THR A 187 -4.35 9.29 3.89
C THR A 187 -4.20 10.79 3.99
N GLU A 188 -3.15 11.22 4.64
CA GLU A 188 -2.79 12.62 4.81
C GLU A 188 -1.54 12.94 3.98
N ARG A 189 -1.53 14.15 3.43
CA ARG A 189 -0.35 14.65 2.74
C ARG A 189 0.69 15.10 3.76
N ALA A 190 1.94 14.80 3.47
CA ALA A 190 3.05 15.39 4.20
C ALA A 190 3.14 16.90 3.94
N SER A 191 3.80 17.65 4.82
CA SER A 191 4.20 19.02 4.53
C SER A 191 5.19 19.06 3.34
N VAL A 192 5.30 20.21 2.68
CA VAL A 192 6.28 20.38 1.59
C VAL A 192 7.70 20.11 2.08
N ASP A 193 8.02 20.52 3.30
CA ASP A 193 9.35 20.34 3.89
C ASP A 193 9.64 18.86 4.16
N GLU A 194 8.72 18.15 4.82
CA GLU A 194 8.83 16.71 5.08
C GLU A 194 8.94 15.92 3.77
N PHE A 195 8.10 16.26 2.80
CA PHE A 195 8.12 15.59 1.50
C PHE A 195 9.41 15.88 0.72
N SER A 196 9.97 17.09 0.85
CA SER A 196 11.26 17.46 0.23
C SER A 196 12.42 16.67 0.82
N LEU A 197 12.43 16.45 2.12
CA LEU A 197 13.41 15.58 2.77
C LEU A 197 13.29 14.14 2.25
N TRP A 198 12.09 13.59 2.22
CA TRP A 198 11.82 12.27 1.68
C TRP A 198 12.27 12.13 0.21
N LEU A 199 12.02 13.13 -0.63
CA LEU A 199 12.48 13.15 -2.03
C LEU A 199 14.01 13.16 -2.13
N THR A 200 14.67 13.90 -1.25
CA THR A 200 16.14 13.95 -1.20
C THR A 200 16.72 12.57 -0.89
N ASP A 201 16.15 11.88 0.10
CA ASP A 201 16.56 10.51 0.43
C ASP A 201 16.34 9.55 -0.74
N ARG A 202 15.23 9.67 -1.45
CA ARG A 202 14.98 8.87 -2.67
C ARG A 202 15.96 9.19 -3.79
N CYS A 203 16.33 10.46 -3.98
CA CYS A 203 17.39 10.82 -4.95
C CYS A 203 18.72 10.17 -4.58
N HIS A 204 19.09 10.17 -3.29
CA HIS A 204 20.30 9.48 -2.83
C HIS A 204 20.24 7.99 -3.05
N GLU A 205 19.14 7.31 -2.70
CA GLU A 205 18.93 5.87 -2.90
C GLU A 205 19.07 5.46 -4.39
N PHE A 206 18.56 6.30 -5.29
CA PHE A 206 18.58 6.01 -6.73
C PHE A 206 19.81 6.58 -7.46
N GLU A 207 20.74 7.17 -6.71
CA GLU A 207 21.94 7.83 -7.26
C GLU A 207 21.59 8.92 -8.30
N ILE A 208 20.55 9.70 -8.02
CA ILE A 208 20.12 10.82 -8.86
C ILE A 208 20.74 12.10 -8.31
N GLN A 209 21.52 12.78 -9.12
CA GLN A 209 22.04 14.10 -8.79
C GLN A 209 20.94 15.16 -8.89
N ILE A 210 20.92 16.09 -7.95
CA ILE A 210 19.99 17.22 -7.93
C ILE A 210 20.73 18.43 -8.46
N ASP A 211 20.19 19.14 -9.46
CA ASP A 211 20.83 20.32 -10.02
C ASP A 211 20.88 21.49 -9.02
N GLU A 212 19.75 21.74 -8.37
CA GLU A 212 19.61 22.80 -7.35
C GLU A 212 18.67 22.34 -6.24
N PRO A 213 18.91 22.74 -4.97
CA PRO A 213 17.97 22.40 -3.86
C PRO A 213 16.54 22.84 -4.12
N SER A 214 16.34 23.98 -4.79
CA SER A 214 15.02 24.50 -5.18
C SER A 214 14.23 23.55 -6.10
N THR A 215 14.92 22.68 -6.83
CA THR A 215 14.28 21.69 -7.73
C THR A 215 13.51 20.62 -6.94
N ILE A 216 14.01 20.21 -5.77
CA ILE A 216 13.31 19.28 -4.89
C ILE A 216 12.01 19.90 -4.35
N ILE A 217 12.09 21.13 -3.83
CA ILE A 217 10.91 21.85 -3.33
C ILE A 217 9.90 22.00 -4.46
N ARG A 218 10.36 22.35 -5.65
CA ARG A 218 9.49 22.48 -6.82
C ARG A 218 8.83 21.16 -7.23
N LEU A 219 9.53 20.05 -7.12
CA LEU A 219 8.96 18.72 -7.35
C LEU A 219 7.89 18.39 -6.29
N ALA A 220 8.17 18.69 -5.01
CA ALA A 220 7.22 18.48 -3.93
C ALA A 220 5.91 19.26 -4.15
N GLU A 221 6.00 20.53 -4.51
CA GLU A 221 4.85 21.38 -4.81
C GLU A 221 4.06 20.87 -6.01
N ARG A 222 4.73 20.60 -7.14
CA ARG A 222 4.09 20.23 -8.39
C ARG A 222 3.47 18.84 -8.36
N SER A 223 4.04 17.92 -7.61
CA SER A 223 3.45 16.58 -7.38
C SER A 223 2.34 16.61 -6.32
N ASN A 224 2.06 17.78 -5.76
CA ASN A 224 1.08 17.94 -4.68
C ASN A 224 1.31 16.96 -3.51
N GLN A 225 2.59 16.77 -3.16
CA GLN A 225 3.07 15.82 -2.16
C GLN A 225 2.56 14.37 -2.40
N SER A 226 2.32 14.00 -3.64
CA SER A 226 1.95 12.64 -4.05
C SER A 226 3.20 11.79 -4.28
N PRO A 227 3.47 10.75 -3.48
CA PRO A 227 4.65 9.90 -3.65
C PRO A 227 4.68 9.22 -5.03
N GLY A 228 3.53 8.75 -5.50
CA GLY A 228 3.45 8.06 -6.79
C GLY A 228 3.77 8.97 -7.97
N ASP A 229 3.34 10.24 -7.92
CA ASP A 229 3.61 11.21 -8.98
C ASP A 229 5.07 11.66 -8.97
N ALA A 230 5.61 11.93 -7.79
CA ALA A 230 7.01 12.30 -7.66
C ALA A 230 7.96 11.18 -8.12
N LEU A 231 7.67 9.92 -7.76
CA LEU A 231 8.45 8.75 -8.20
C LEU A 231 8.44 8.57 -9.73
N GLN A 232 7.38 9.00 -10.43
CA GLN A 232 7.41 9.00 -11.90
C GLN A 232 8.45 9.98 -12.46
N VAL A 233 8.57 11.17 -11.86
CA VAL A 233 9.60 12.15 -12.27
C VAL A 233 11.00 11.62 -11.95
N LEU A 234 11.20 11.05 -10.75
CA LEU A 234 12.47 10.42 -10.40
C LEU A 234 12.83 9.27 -11.33
N SER A 235 11.85 8.46 -11.75
CA SER A 235 12.06 7.40 -12.74
C SER A 235 12.57 7.95 -14.07
N ARG A 236 12.06 9.10 -14.50
CA ARG A 236 12.55 9.79 -15.72
C ARG A 236 13.95 10.36 -15.53
N ALA A 237 14.27 10.85 -14.34
CA ALA A 237 15.61 11.33 -14.03
C ALA A 237 16.65 10.20 -14.04
N ALA A 238 16.29 9.04 -13.48
CA ALA A 238 17.19 7.88 -13.35
C ALA A 238 17.62 7.24 -14.68
N ILE A 239 16.82 7.39 -15.74
CA ILE A 239 17.15 6.84 -17.06
C ILE A 239 18.04 7.80 -17.88
N LYS A 240 18.23 9.04 -17.44
CA LYS A 240 19.11 10.00 -18.12
C LYS A 240 20.59 9.66 -17.94
N ARG A 241 21.43 10.27 -18.73
CA ARG A 241 22.89 10.19 -18.64
C ARG A 241 23.47 11.62 -18.72
N PRO A 242 23.98 12.17 -17.63
CA PRO A 242 24.00 11.63 -16.27
C PRO A 242 22.60 11.49 -15.65
N LYS A 243 22.44 10.64 -14.61
CA LYS A 243 21.22 10.56 -13.80
C LYS A 243 21.04 11.86 -13.05
N GLN A 244 20.12 12.70 -13.49
CA GLN A 244 19.96 14.03 -12.92
C GLN A 244 18.49 14.46 -12.89
N LEU A 245 18.07 14.96 -11.74
CA LEU A 245 16.82 15.68 -11.55
C LEU A 245 17.08 17.16 -11.83
N THR A 246 16.45 17.70 -12.86
CA THR A 246 16.59 19.12 -13.24
C THR A 246 15.25 19.83 -13.17
N ARG A 247 15.30 21.13 -12.90
CA ARG A 247 14.11 21.98 -12.90
C ARG A 247 13.32 21.88 -14.21
N LYS A 248 14.04 21.83 -15.34
CA LYS A 248 13.42 21.63 -16.66
C LYS A 248 12.63 20.32 -16.74
N LEU A 249 13.13 19.23 -16.14
CA LEU A 249 12.44 17.95 -16.12
C LEU A 249 11.16 18.02 -15.30
N VAL A 250 11.22 18.66 -14.13
CA VAL A 250 10.06 18.86 -13.24
C VAL A 250 8.99 19.71 -13.92
N GLU A 251 9.39 20.83 -14.57
CA GLU A 251 8.44 21.74 -15.24
C GLU A 251 7.80 21.08 -16.49
N SER A 252 8.54 20.23 -17.19
CA SER A 252 8.02 19.53 -18.39
C SER A 252 7.17 18.31 -18.10
N HIS A 253 7.05 17.90 -16.83
CA HIS A 253 6.21 16.76 -16.45
C HIS A 253 4.76 17.22 -16.29
N HIS A 254 3.85 16.51 -16.94
CA HIS A 254 2.41 16.70 -16.75
C HIS A 254 1.96 15.80 -15.61
N PHE A 255 1.59 16.42 -14.50
CA PHE A 255 0.95 15.72 -13.38
C PHE A 255 -0.55 15.58 -13.69
N GLU A 256 -1.09 14.41 -13.45
CA GLU A 256 -2.54 14.22 -13.55
C GLU A 256 -3.18 15.02 -12.40
N ILE A 257 -3.96 16.03 -12.77
CA ILE A 257 -4.79 16.76 -11.80
C ILE A 257 -6.00 15.86 -11.59
N ASN A 258 -6.08 15.24 -10.43
CA ASN A 258 -7.29 14.53 -10.01
C ASN A 258 -8.27 15.60 -9.51
N ASP A 259 -9.21 16.00 -10.37
CA ASP A 259 -10.38 16.79 -10.00
C ASP A 259 -11.38 15.95 -9.18
#